data_e425acbdc810ee964c86d9333767a2f5
#
_entry.id   e425acbdc810ee964c86d9333767a2f5
#
_cell.length_a   1.000
_cell.length_b   1.000
_cell.length_c   1.000
_cell.angle_alpha   90.00
_cell.angle_beta   90.00
_cell.angle_gamma   90.00
#
_symmetry.space_group_name_H-M   'P 1'
#
loop_
_entity.id
_entity.type
_entity.pdbx_description
1 polymer ?
#
loop_
_entity_poly.entity_id
_entity_poly.type
_entity_poly.pdbx_seq_one_letter_code
_entity_poly.pdbx_strand_id
1 'polypeptide(L)'
;MLLAAAALLAFGAGSASAQKQVLRMAYWAGPSHQMVQTLAAWIKTIEEASGGNLTVEVDKAALGKMDAQYDLIRNGVRDLGWAVPGYTVGRFDMLQGAELPLLCANPATCSPVVWKWYTKNGLAEKEFTDAKLLITWMGGPYGIHTTKPVKTLEDVKGLKIRAAGPSLPMAKALGMNAVPLPATETYEAVQKGTVDGSIFPWEAMPSFRLNELLKGHLEVPRGLGAPSFVIVASQKAFDNLTAENKSALMKASGEAGASLLGKAWHAADERGRDDAKQKGQTVETLAPAEFEKWKPLLQPVTDDWVKKVEQKGYDGRKLLGDLEAMIKAASG
;
A
#
# COMPACT_ATOMS: atom_id res chain seq x y z
N MET A 1 -57.69 -40.24 -43.57
CA MET A 1 -57.22 -40.13 -42.19
C MET A 1 -55.73 -39.93 -42.23
N LEU A 2 -55.31 -38.70 -42.15
CA LEU A 2 -53.85 -38.33 -42.06
C LEU A 2 -53.57 -37.90 -40.62
N LEU A 3 -52.72 -38.63 -39.91
CA LEU A 3 -52.19 -38.28 -38.63
C LEU A 3 -50.92 -37.45 -38.83
N ALA A 4 -50.96 -36.15 -38.45
CA ALA A 4 -49.79 -35.29 -38.38
C ALA A 4 -49.07 -35.51 -37.04
N ALA A 5 -47.84 -36.05 -37.09
CA ALA A 5 -46.93 -36.13 -35.93
C ALA A 5 -46.22 -34.80 -35.74
N ALA A 6 -46.56 -34.06 -34.67
CA ALA A 6 -45.83 -32.86 -34.25
C ALA A 6 -44.57 -33.29 -33.44
N ALA A 7 -43.40 -33.12 -34.03
CA ALA A 7 -42.13 -33.30 -33.31
C ALA A 7 -41.82 -32.04 -32.48
N LEU A 8 -41.92 -32.14 -31.15
CA LEU A 8 -41.41 -31.12 -30.22
C LEU A 8 -39.86 -31.17 -30.20
N LEU A 9 -39.22 -30.19 -30.85
CA LEU A 9 -37.81 -29.89 -30.66
C LEU A 9 -37.62 -29.19 -29.29
N ALA A 10 -37.28 -29.97 -28.28
CA ALA A 10 -36.78 -29.43 -27.02
C ALA A 10 -35.38 -28.85 -27.25
N PHE A 11 -35.29 -27.53 -27.44
CA PHE A 11 -34.02 -26.83 -27.35
C PHE A 11 -33.53 -26.93 -25.90
N GLY A 12 -32.63 -27.87 -25.66
CA GLY A 12 -31.86 -27.92 -24.43
C GLY A 12 -31.01 -26.65 -24.37
N ALA A 13 -31.38 -25.70 -23.50
CA ALA A 13 -30.51 -24.62 -23.09
C ALA A 13 -29.32 -25.25 -22.37
N GLY A 14 -28.32 -25.64 -23.15
CA GLY A 14 -27.00 -26.00 -22.60
C GLY A 14 -26.50 -24.79 -21.84
N SER A 15 -26.39 -24.90 -20.54
CA SER A 15 -25.65 -23.93 -19.72
C SER A 15 -24.24 -23.81 -20.31
N ALA A 16 -23.99 -22.78 -21.09
CA ALA A 16 -22.63 -22.48 -21.52
C ALA A 16 -21.81 -22.32 -20.26
N SER A 17 -20.97 -23.32 -19.94
CA SER A 17 -19.99 -23.20 -18.88
C SER A 17 -19.18 -21.97 -19.18
N ALA A 18 -19.36 -20.91 -18.41
CA ALA A 18 -18.61 -19.67 -18.57
C ALA A 18 -17.13 -20.02 -18.48
N GLN A 19 -16.40 -19.80 -19.56
CA GLN A 19 -14.97 -20.08 -19.60
C GLN A 19 -14.29 -19.30 -18.47
N LYS A 20 -13.57 -20.01 -17.58
CA LYS A 20 -12.83 -19.42 -16.47
C LYS A 20 -11.88 -18.36 -17.00
N GLN A 21 -12.02 -17.13 -16.50
CA GLN A 21 -11.10 -16.03 -16.83
C GLN A 21 -9.96 -16.01 -15.82
N VAL A 22 -8.75 -15.75 -16.30
CA VAL A 22 -7.53 -15.66 -15.49
C VAL A 22 -6.89 -14.32 -15.73
N LEU A 23 -6.65 -13.56 -14.66
CA LEU A 23 -5.87 -12.33 -14.69
C LEU A 23 -4.45 -12.62 -14.21
N ARG A 24 -3.46 -12.11 -14.93
CA ARG A 24 -2.04 -12.25 -14.57
C ARG A 24 -1.58 -11.01 -13.81
N MET A 25 -1.00 -11.22 -12.64
CA MET A 25 -0.58 -10.15 -11.74
C MET A 25 0.94 -10.04 -11.66
N ALA A 26 1.46 -8.85 -11.98
CA ALA A 26 2.85 -8.51 -11.73
C ALA A 26 3.16 -8.47 -10.23
N TYR A 27 4.33 -8.99 -9.88
CA TYR A 27 4.84 -9.02 -8.52
C TYR A 27 6.33 -8.64 -8.51
N TRP A 28 6.75 -7.76 -7.60
CA TRP A 28 8.11 -7.22 -7.56
C TRP A 28 8.91 -7.60 -6.31
N ALA A 29 8.23 -8.07 -5.25
CA ALA A 29 8.88 -8.44 -4.00
C ALA A 29 9.37 -9.90 -4.04
N GLY A 30 10.21 -10.27 -3.08
CA GLY A 30 10.67 -11.65 -2.95
C GLY A 30 9.59 -12.60 -2.43
N PRO A 31 9.77 -13.91 -2.57
CA PRO A 31 8.78 -14.91 -2.19
C PRO A 31 8.51 -14.97 -0.67
N SER A 32 9.42 -14.47 0.15
CA SER A 32 9.25 -14.39 1.60
C SER A 32 8.44 -13.17 2.07
N HIS A 33 8.15 -12.24 1.17
CA HIS A 33 7.41 -11.03 1.53
C HIS A 33 5.97 -11.36 1.94
N GLN A 34 5.49 -10.75 3.01
CA GLN A 34 4.16 -10.99 3.58
C GLN A 34 3.00 -10.79 2.57
N MET A 35 3.23 -9.98 1.53
CA MET A 35 2.24 -9.73 0.47
C MET A 35 1.84 -11.00 -0.28
N VAL A 36 2.68 -12.03 -0.34
CA VAL A 36 2.36 -13.32 -0.97
C VAL A 36 1.11 -13.94 -0.31
N GLN A 37 1.11 -14.00 1.02
CA GLN A 37 -0.03 -14.55 1.78
C GLN A 37 -1.25 -13.62 1.71
N THR A 38 -1.02 -12.33 1.73
CA THR A 38 -2.07 -11.32 1.65
C THR A 38 -2.79 -11.36 0.30
N LEU A 39 -2.03 -11.49 -0.81
CA LEU A 39 -2.61 -11.67 -2.14
C LEU A 39 -3.40 -12.97 -2.25
N ALA A 40 -2.89 -14.08 -1.70
CA ALA A 40 -3.61 -15.34 -1.70
C ALA A 40 -4.99 -15.23 -1.01
N ALA A 41 -5.07 -14.51 0.11
CA ALA A 41 -6.33 -14.25 0.80
C ALA A 41 -7.29 -13.40 -0.05
N TRP A 42 -6.79 -12.35 -0.71
CA TRP A 42 -7.60 -11.52 -1.60
C TRP A 42 -8.08 -12.29 -2.84
N ILE A 43 -7.20 -13.09 -3.47
CA ILE A 43 -7.56 -13.94 -4.63
C ILE A 43 -8.67 -14.90 -4.27
N LYS A 44 -8.61 -15.52 -3.09
CA LYS A 44 -9.67 -16.39 -2.59
C LYS A 44 -11.03 -15.68 -2.54
N THR A 45 -11.07 -14.41 -2.11
CA THR A 45 -12.32 -13.64 -2.11
C THR A 45 -12.87 -13.37 -3.51
N ILE A 46 -12.00 -13.22 -4.51
CA ILE A 46 -12.39 -13.10 -5.93
C ILE A 46 -13.00 -14.42 -6.43
N GLU A 47 -12.33 -15.54 -6.16
CA GLU A 47 -12.78 -16.87 -6.57
C GLU A 47 -14.13 -17.21 -5.95
N GLU A 48 -14.31 -16.94 -4.66
CA GLU A 48 -15.59 -17.12 -3.96
C GLU A 48 -16.69 -16.21 -4.57
N ALA A 49 -16.40 -14.94 -4.81
CA ALA A 49 -17.35 -13.99 -5.37
C ALA A 49 -17.77 -14.31 -6.81
N SER A 50 -16.87 -14.93 -7.58
CA SER A 50 -17.11 -15.32 -8.99
C SER A 50 -17.63 -16.74 -9.17
N GLY A 51 -17.82 -17.50 -8.07
CA GLY A 51 -18.14 -18.94 -8.14
C GLY A 51 -17.06 -19.74 -8.88
N GLY A 52 -15.79 -19.32 -8.80
CA GLY A 52 -14.64 -19.96 -9.46
C GLY A 52 -14.42 -19.55 -10.92
N ASN A 53 -15.25 -18.66 -11.48
CA ASN A 53 -15.15 -18.23 -12.89
C ASN A 53 -14.06 -17.17 -13.13
N LEU A 54 -13.50 -16.56 -12.08
CA LEU A 54 -12.38 -15.62 -12.15
C LEU A 54 -11.33 -16.02 -11.12
N THR A 55 -10.06 -16.02 -11.54
CA THR A 55 -8.91 -16.19 -10.63
C THR A 55 -7.77 -15.24 -11.03
N VAL A 56 -6.77 -15.11 -10.17
CA VAL A 56 -5.58 -14.32 -10.40
C VAL A 56 -4.35 -15.20 -10.26
N GLU A 57 -3.48 -15.20 -11.26
CA GLU A 57 -2.17 -15.83 -11.22
C GLU A 57 -1.11 -14.77 -10.96
N VAL A 58 -0.43 -14.87 -9.82
CA VAL A 58 0.67 -13.97 -9.45
C VAL A 58 1.96 -14.49 -10.05
N ASP A 59 2.76 -13.60 -10.66
CA ASP A 59 4.08 -13.93 -11.20
C ASP A 59 4.95 -14.56 -10.09
N LYS A 60 5.59 -15.69 -10.40
CA LYS A 60 6.47 -16.41 -9.45
C LYS A 60 7.83 -15.73 -9.27
N ALA A 61 8.26 -14.98 -10.26
CA ALA A 61 9.50 -14.20 -10.24
C ALA A 61 9.17 -12.71 -10.33
N ALA A 62 10.00 -11.88 -9.69
CA ALA A 62 9.85 -10.43 -9.77
C ALA A 62 9.88 -9.95 -11.22
N LEU A 63 8.86 -9.21 -11.63
CA LEU A 63 8.75 -8.61 -12.94
C LEU A 63 8.96 -7.10 -12.82
N GLY A 64 10.09 -6.64 -13.33
CA GLY A 64 10.45 -5.21 -13.29
C GLY A 64 10.81 -4.70 -11.89
N LYS A 65 11.16 -3.42 -11.83
CA LYS A 65 11.45 -2.72 -10.58
C LYS A 65 10.16 -2.25 -9.91
N MET A 66 10.24 -1.95 -8.62
CA MET A 66 9.11 -1.50 -7.82
C MET A 66 8.50 -0.18 -8.34
N ASP A 67 9.31 0.76 -8.80
CA ASP A 67 8.91 2.04 -9.36
C ASP A 67 8.28 1.94 -10.76
N ALA A 68 8.54 0.84 -11.49
CA ALA A 68 7.99 0.60 -12.82
C ALA A 68 6.63 -0.12 -12.80
N GLN A 69 6.14 -0.58 -11.65
CA GLN A 69 4.97 -1.45 -11.58
C GLN A 69 3.71 -0.82 -12.16
N TYR A 70 3.45 0.44 -11.86
CA TYR A 70 2.28 1.12 -12.42
C TYR A 70 2.33 1.18 -13.95
N ASP A 71 3.51 1.49 -14.51
CA ASP A 71 3.71 1.56 -15.97
C ASP A 71 3.56 0.22 -16.66
N LEU A 72 4.01 -0.88 -16.04
CA LEU A 72 3.78 -2.24 -16.57
C LEU A 72 2.28 -2.54 -16.73
N ILE A 73 1.46 -2.10 -15.79
CA ILE A 73 0.02 -2.40 -15.82
C ILE A 73 -0.72 -1.48 -16.78
N ARG A 74 -0.51 -0.16 -16.73
CA ARG A 74 -1.18 0.76 -17.67
C ARG A 74 -0.85 0.47 -19.13
N ASN A 75 0.36 -0.07 -19.40
CA ASN A 75 0.79 -0.47 -20.74
C ASN A 75 0.35 -1.91 -21.11
N GLY A 76 -0.38 -2.62 -20.23
CA GLY A 76 -0.93 -3.95 -20.50
C GLY A 76 0.10 -5.09 -20.53
N VAL A 77 1.29 -4.92 -19.96
CA VAL A 77 2.30 -5.98 -19.83
C VAL A 77 1.83 -7.09 -18.90
N ARG A 78 1.05 -6.70 -17.87
CA ARG A 78 0.26 -7.59 -17.02
C ARG A 78 -1.13 -7.01 -16.83
N ASP A 79 -2.06 -7.89 -16.46
CA ASP A 79 -3.45 -7.51 -16.24
C ASP A 79 -3.64 -6.75 -14.94
N LEU A 80 -2.93 -7.16 -13.90
CA LEU A 80 -2.95 -6.58 -12.56
C LEU A 80 -1.54 -6.28 -12.07
N GLY A 81 -1.44 -5.38 -11.11
CA GLY A 81 -0.19 -5.15 -10.39
C GLY A 81 -0.40 -4.49 -9.03
N TRP A 82 0.56 -4.75 -8.16
CA TRP A 82 0.74 -4.08 -6.89
C TRP A 82 1.79 -2.98 -7.06
N ALA A 83 1.39 -1.73 -6.88
CA ALA A 83 2.26 -0.58 -7.00
C ALA A 83 2.30 0.25 -5.70
N VAL A 84 3.36 1.02 -5.57
CA VAL A 84 3.58 1.99 -4.48
C VAL A 84 3.51 3.39 -5.07
N PRO A 85 2.39 4.11 -4.92
CA PRO A 85 2.17 5.42 -5.55
C PRO A 85 3.26 6.44 -5.28
N GLY A 86 3.80 6.45 -4.06
CA GLY A 86 4.87 7.35 -3.66
C GLY A 86 6.19 7.24 -4.45
N TYR A 87 6.37 6.16 -5.25
CA TYR A 87 7.53 6.02 -6.15
C TYR A 87 7.29 6.61 -7.55
N THR A 88 6.05 6.97 -7.90
CA THR A 88 5.71 7.63 -9.17
C THR A 88 5.52 9.13 -8.92
N VAL A 89 6.65 9.84 -8.86
CA VAL A 89 6.68 11.26 -8.47
C VAL A 89 5.76 12.12 -9.35
N GLY A 90 4.93 12.95 -8.71
CA GLY A 90 4.08 13.94 -9.38
C GLY A 90 2.77 13.40 -9.95
N ARG A 91 2.52 12.07 -9.85
CA ARG A 91 1.31 11.47 -10.41
C ARG A 91 0.17 11.32 -9.40
N PHE A 92 0.48 10.80 -8.19
CA PHE A 92 -0.50 10.46 -7.18
C PHE A 92 -0.46 11.43 -6.00
N ASP A 93 -0.40 12.73 -6.31
CA ASP A 93 -0.20 13.77 -5.30
C ASP A 93 -1.37 13.89 -4.32
N MET A 94 -2.61 13.57 -4.76
CA MET A 94 -3.77 13.61 -3.88
C MET A 94 -3.73 12.47 -2.87
N LEU A 95 -3.39 11.24 -3.32
CA LEU A 95 -3.27 10.09 -2.44
C LEU A 95 -2.18 10.26 -1.38
N GLN A 96 -1.11 11.03 -1.68
CA GLN A 96 -0.06 11.35 -0.71
C GLN A 96 -0.57 12.08 0.54
N GLY A 97 -1.77 12.69 0.50
CA GLY A 97 -2.41 13.23 1.70
C GLY A 97 -2.67 12.19 2.79
N ALA A 98 -2.86 10.93 2.41
CA ALA A 98 -3.00 9.84 3.38
C ALA A 98 -1.66 9.40 4.00
N GLU A 99 -0.53 9.77 3.38
CA GLU A 99 0.81 9.36 3.79
C GLU A 99 1.49 10.35 4.74
N LEU A 100 0.81 11.46 5.06
CA LEU A 100 1.34 12.57 5.86
C LEU A 100 1.75 12.14 7.28
N PRO A 101 2.72 12.85 7.89
CA PRO A 101 3.17 12.52 9.23
C PRO A 101 2.05 12.64 10.25
N LEU A 102 2.09 11.78 11.26
CA LEU A 102 1.22 11.77 12.42
C LEU A 102 -0.28 11.56 12.13
N LEU A 103 -0.61 11.00 10.96
CA LEU A 103 -1.98 10.84 10.50
C LEU A 103 -2.52 9.43 10.72
N CYS A 104 -1.84 8.42 10.19
CA CYS A 104 -2.30 7.02 10.21
C CYS A 104 -1.44 6.16 11.14
N ALA A 105 -1.95 5.83 12.32
CA ALA A 105 -1.27 4.99 13.30
C ALA A 105 -1.57 3.49 13.14
N ASN A 106 -2.69 3.14 12.50
CA ASN A 106 -3.14 1.75 12.37
C ASN A 106 -3.68 1.48 10.96
N PRO A 107 -3.02 0.66 10.15
CA PRO A 107 -3.43 0.38 8.79
C PRO A 107 -4.79 -0.33 8.70
N ALA A 108 -5.18 -1.12 9.70
CA ALA A 108 -6.49 -1.77 9.72
C ALA A 108 -7.65 -0.77 9.80
N THR A 109 -7.44 0.32 10.54
CA THR A 109 -8.42 1.43 10.67
C THR A 109 -8.33 2.38 9.48
N CYS A 110 -7.10 2.80 9.09
CA CYS A 110 -6.91 3.82 8.06
C CYS A 110 -7.27 3.33 6.65
N SER A 111 -7.02 2.07 6.32
CA SER A 111 -7.16 1.60 4.94
C SER A 111 -8.59 1.76 4.38
N PRO A 112 -9.66 1.29 5.04
CA PRO A 112 -11.02 1.51 4.54
C PRO A 112 -11.42 2.99 4.55
N VAL A 113 -10.89 3.78 5.50
CA VAL A 113 -11.13 5.22 5.57
C VAL A 113 -10.50 5.95 4.39
N VAL A 114 -9.24 5.65 4.08
CA VAL A 114 -8.53 6.26 2.94
C VAL A 114 -9.21 5.89 1.62
N TRP A 115 -9.63 4.64 1.45
CA TRP A 115 -10.44 4.25 0.28
C TRP A 115 -11.69 5.13 0.14
N LYS A 116 -12.49 5.27 1.20
CA LYS A 116 -13.70 6.11 1.20
C LYS A 116 -13.40 7.56 0.91
N TRP A 117 -12.42 8.13 1.61
CA TRP A 117 -12.01 9.52 1.42
C TRP A 117 -11.58 9.79 -0.02
N TYR A 118 -10.75 8.91 -0.57
CA TYR A 118 -10.17 9.07 -1.89
C TYR A 118 -11.21 8.96 -3.01
N THR A 119 -12.13 8.01 -2.90
CA THR A 119 -13.20 7.80 -3.89
C THR A 119 -14.35 8.80 -3.73
N LYS A 120 -14.78 9.11 -2.51
CA LYS A 120 -15.87 10.07 -2.25
C LYS A 120 -15.56 11.47 -2.78
N ASN A 121 -14.29 11.88 -2.74
CA ASN A 121 -13.86 13.18 -3.25
C ASN A 121 -13.51 13.17 -4.75
N GLY A 122 -13.74 12.07 -5.47
CA GLY A 122 -13.45 11.95 -6.90
C GLY A 122 -11.96 12.01 -7.25
N LEU A 123 -11.07 11.78 -6.25
CA LEU A 123 -9.63 11.89 -6.43
C LEU A 123 -9.07 10.69 -7.19
N ALA A 124 -9.65 9.51 -6.97
CA ALA A 124 -9.25 8.27 -7.65
C ALA A 124 -9.41 8.37 -9.16
N GLU A 125 -10.54 8.90 -9.63
CA GLU A 125 -10.84 9.07 -11.05
C GLU A 125 -9.93 10.11 -11.73
N LYS A 126 -9.40 11.05 -10.95
CA LYS A 126 -8.46 12.07 -11.45
C LYS A 126 -7.02 11.57 -11.58
N GLU A 127 -6.61 10.67 -10.70
CA GLU A 127 -5.22 10.18 -10.67
C GLU A 127 -5.04 8.85 -11.44
N PHE A 128 -6.10 8.01 -11.52
CA PHE A 128 -6.08 6.72 -12.24
C PHE A 128 -6.87 6.81 -13.56
N THR A 129 -6.38 7.61 -14.50
CA THR A 129 -7.07 7.85 -15.80
C THR A 129 -6.74 6.81 -16.88
N ASP A 130 -5.66 6.05 -16.71
CA ASP A 130 -5.10 5.10 -17.70
C ASP A 130 -4.95 3.67 -17.16
N ALA A 131 -5.48 3.42 -15.95
CA ALA A 131 -5.60 2.10 -15.35
C ALA A 131 -6.79 2.10 -14.38
N LYS A 132 -7.41 0.96 -14.16
CA LYS A 132 -8.51 0.81 -13.20
C LYS A 132 -7.96 0.62 -11.81
N LEU A 133 -8.20 1.56 -10.90
CA LEU A 133 -7.94 1.37 -9.48
C LEU A 133 -8.91 0.32 -8.93
N LEU A 134 -8.38 -0.73 -8.32
CA LEU A 134 -9.16 -1.77 -7.64
C LEU A 134 -9.19 -1.54 -6.13
N ILE A 135 -8.03 -1.30 -5.53
CA ILE A 135 -7.87 -1.14 -4.09
C ILE A 135 -6.79 -0.09 -3.82
N THR A 136 -7.00 0.77 -2.82
CA THR A 136 -5.90 1.45 -2.11
C THR A 136 -5.98 1.13 -0.63
N TRP A 137 -4.82 0.93 0.01
CA TRP A 137 -4.73 0.67 1.44
C TRP A 137 -3.46 1.30 2.01
N MET A 138 -3.39 1.41 3.33
CA MET A 138 -2.24 1.94 4.04
C MET A 138 -1.36 0.81 4.55
N GLY A 139 -0.05 1.01 4.49
CA GLY A 139 0.91 0.26 5.27
C GLY A 139 0.93 0.72 6.72
N GLY A 140 1.78 0.12 7.53
CA GLY A 140 1.97 0.52 8.92
C GLY A 140 2.67 1.87 9.07
N PRO A 141 2.58 2.45 10.28
CA PRO A 141 3.27 3.71 10.56
C PRO A 141 4.79 3.55 10.44
N TYR A 142 5.41 4.54 9.84
CA TYR A 142 6.88 4.57 9.76
C TYR A 142 7.49 4.74 11.14
N GLY A 143 8.45 3.85 11.46
CA GLY A 143 9.44 4.00 12.52
C GLY A 143 10.83 4.27 11.95
N ILE A 144 11.78 4.53 12.83
CA ILE A 144 13.20 4.67 12.49
C ILE A 144 13.92 3.41 12.99
N HIS A 145 14.49 2.66 12.06
CA HIS A 145 15.18 1.41 12.36
C HIS A 145 16.66 1.54 12.01
N THR A 146 17.54 1.32 12.97
CA THR A 146 18.97 1.65 12.86
C THR A 146 19.85 0.50 13.33
N THR A 147 21.11 0.51 12.91
CA THR A 147 22.13 -0.46 13.38
C THR A 147 22.47 -0.28 14.86
N LYS A 148 22.35 0.94 15.39
CA LYS A 148 22.54 1.30 16.79
C LYS A 148 21.31 2.04 17.31
N PRO A 149 20.87 1.81 18.55
CA PRO A 149 19.69 2.49 19.10
C PRO A 149 19.80 4.01 19.06
N VAL A 150 18.68 4.67 18.76
CA VAL A 150 18.47 6.13 18.78
C VAL A 150 17.23 6.44 19.59
N LYS A 151 17.19 7.60 20.29
CA LYS A 151 16.11 7.99 21.21
C LYS A 151 15.67 9.45 21.08
N THR A 152 16.51 10.30 20.52
CA THR A 152 16.32 11.76 20.51
C THR A 152 16.46 12.34 19.10
N LEU A 153 16.08 13.61 18.93
CA LEU A 153 16.30 14.34 17.70
C LEU A 153 17.80 14.45 17.37
N GLU A 154 18.63 14.64 18.38
CA GLU A 154 20.08 14.77 18.19
C GLU A 154 20.69 13.46 17.69
N ASP A 155 20.19 12.31 18.17
CA ASP A 155 20.68 11.00 17.71
C ASP A 155 20.39 10.72 16.25
N VAL A 156 19.32 11.29 15.70
CA VAL A 156 18.92 11.05 14.30
C VAL A 156 19.50 12.07 13.32
N LYS A 157 19.91 13.26 13.80
CA LYS A 157 20.55 14.28 12.95
C LYS A 157 21.81 13.76 12.29
N GLY A 158 21.93 13.96 10.99
CA GLY A 158 23.10 13.57 10.22
C GLY A 158 23.21 12.07 9.91
N LEU A 159 22.34 11.19 10.47
CA LEU A 159 22.33 9.79 10.10
C LEU A 159 22.07 9.61 8.62
N LYS A 160 22.84 8.75 7.98
CA LYS A 160 22.56 8.29 6.62
C LYS A 160 21.42 7.29 6.68
N ILE A 161 20.22 7.77 6.37
CA ILE A 161 19.02 6.95 6.52
C ILE A 161 18.41 6.64 5.15
N ARG A 162 18.15 5.38 4.88
CA ARG A 162 17.34 5.02 3.72
C ARG A 162 15.93 5.57 3.91
N ALA A 163 15.49 6.39 2.97
CA ALA A 163 14.12 6.86 2.89
C ALA A 163 13.70 6.90 1.42
N ALA A 164 12.43 6.66 1.12
CA ALA A 164 11.93 6.70 -0.25
C ALA A 164 10.45 7.11 -0.27
N GLY A 165 10.03 7.69 -1.41
CA GLY A 165 8.65 8.16 -1.54
C GLY A 165 8.30 9.12 -0.40
N PRO A 166 7.17 8.88 0.29
CA PRO A 166 6.66 9.79 1.31
C PRO A 166 7.56 9.95 2.53
N SER A 167 8.42 8.98 2.84
CA SER A 167 9.33 9.10 4.01
C SER A 167 10.52 10.05 3.77
N LEU A 168 10.81 10.41 2.51
CA LEU A 168 11.95 11.27 2.15
C LEU A 168 11.86 12.69 2.74
N PRO A 169 10.74 13.43 2.59
CA PRO A 169 10.62 14.75 3.18
C PRO A 169 10.64 14.70 4.72
N MET A 170 10.13 13.64 5.34
CA MET A 170 10.15 13.48 6.79
C MET A 170 11.57 13.28 7.33
N ALA A 171 12.38 12.45 6.66
CA ALA A 171 13.79 12.26 7.01
C ALA A 171 14.55 13.60 6.93
N LYS A 172 14.36 14.37 5.87
CA LYS A 172 14.98 15.67 5.67
C LYS A 172 14.55 16.69 6.73
N ALA A 173 13.25 16.72 7.06
CA ALA A 173 12.69 17.62 8.07
C ALA A 173 13.30 17.37 9.47
N LEU A 174 13.67 16.14 9.76
CA LEU A 174 14.33 15.75 11.03
C LEU A 174 15.87 15.86 10.98
N GLY A 175 16.43 16.44 9.90
CA GLY A 175 17.88 16.68 9.76
C GLY A 175 18.70 15.42 9.44
N MET A 176 18.07 14.35 8.95
CA MET A 176 18.79 13.15 8.50
C MET A 176 19.37 13.35 7.08
N ASN A 177 20.43 12.65 6.78
CA ASN A 177 20.98 12.50 5.43
C ASN A 177 20.20 11.39 4.71
N ALA A 178 19.09 11.77 4.07
CA ALA A 178 18.22 10.83 3.39
C ALA A 178 18.86 10.28 2.11
N VAL A 179 18.96 8.94 2.02
CA VAL A 179 19.47 8.22 0.86
C VAL A 179 18.28 7.56 0.15
N PRO A 180 17.89 8.03 -1.05
CA PRO A 180 16.76 7.48 -1.78
C PRO A 180 17.13 6.14 -2.42
N LEU A 181 16.61 5.04 -1.87
CA LEU A 181 16.81 3.68 -2.36
C LEU A 181 15.48 2.93 -2.39
N PRO A 182 15.25 2.04 -3.38
CA PRO A 182 14.14 1.10 -3.36
C PRO A 182 14.18 0.21 -2.11
N ALA A 183 13.02 -0.28 -1.67
CA ALA A 183 12.93 -1.16 -0.51
C ALA A 183 13.81 -2.43 -0.66
N THR A 184 13.84 -3.00 -1.86
CA THR A 184 14.60 -4.21 -2.21
C THR A 184 16.12 -4.06 -2.11
N GLU A 185 16.65 -2.83 -2.14
CA GLU A 185 18.08 -2.55 -2.07
C GLU A 185 18.55 -2.22 -0.64
N THR A 186 17.61 -2.10 0.30
CA THR A 186 17.90 -1.63 1.66
C THR A 186 18.80 -2.58 2.44
N TYR A 187 18.59 -3.90 2.32
CA TYR A 187 19.40 -4.89 3.02
C TYR A 187 20.89 -4.74 2.68
N GLU A 188 21.17 -4.69 1.39
CA GLU A 188 22.56 -4.55 0.90
C GLU A 188 23.17 -3.20 1.31
N ALA A 189 22.40 -2.11 1.26
CA ALA A 189 22.86 -0.78 1.65
C ALA A 189 23.24 -0.72 3.15
N VAL A 190 22.42 -1.33 4.02
CA VAL A 190 22.73 -1.44 5.45
C VAL A 190 23.95 -2.36 5.68
N GLN A 191 23.99 -3.53 5.03
CA GLN A 191 25.08 -4.49 5.15
C GLN A 191 26.44 -3.90 4.77
N LYS A 192 26.48 -3.07 3.73
CA LYS A 192 27.70 -2.36 3.26
C LYS A 192 28.01 -1.10 4.05
N GLY A 193 27.17 -0.69 5.00
CA GLY A 193 27.33 0.56 5.74
C GLY A 193 27.12 1.83 4.90
N THR A 194 26.45 1.71 3.76
CA THR A 194 26.05 2.86 2.92
C THR A 194 25.01 3.71 3.63
N VAL A 195 24.16 3.08 4.44
CA VAL A 195 23.19 3.71 5.32
C VAL A 195 23.29 3.13 6.75
N ASP A 196 22.99 3.96 7.74
CA ASP A 196 23.00 3.59 9.17
C ASP A 196 21.68 2.92 9.59
N GLY A 197 20.64 3.05 8.75
CA GLY A 197 19.32 2.51 9.01
C GLY A 197 18.31 2.90 7.94
N SER A 198 17.03 2.74 8.26
CA SER A 198 15.93 3.00 7.34
C SER A 198 14.68 3.53 8.05
N ILE A 199 13.89 4.33 7.36
CA ILE A 199 12.51 4.64 7.73
C ILE A 199 11.62 3.65 7.02
N PHE A 200 10.93 2.80 7.81
CA PHE A 200 10.02 1.77 7.34
C PHE A 200 8.90 1.49 8.35
N PRO A 201 7.80 0.85 7.96
CA PRO A 201 6.92 0.16 8.89
C PRO A 201 7.56 -1.14 9.40
N TRP A 202 7.02 -1.68 10.47
CA TRP A 202 7.56 -2.89 11.11
C TRP A 202 7.54 -4.14 10.21
N GLU A 203 6.52 -4.27 9.35
CA GLU A 203 6.42 -5.42 8.45
C GLU A 203 7.64 -5.56 7.52
N ALA A 204 8.29 -4.45 7.20
CA ALA A 204 9.48 -4.45 6.35
C ALA A 204 10.68 -5.15 7.00
N MET A 205 10.73 -5.23 8.32
CA MET A 205 11.85 -5.84 9.04
C MET A 205 12.03 -7.31 8.67
N PRO A 206 11.03 -8.19 8.81
CA PRO A 206 11.13 -9.57 8.32
C PRO A 206 11.03 -9.67 6.79
N SER A 207 10.19 -8.87 6.13
CA SER A 207 9.93 -8.96 4.68
C SER A 207 11.19 -8.74 3.83
N PHE A 208 12.09 -7.87 4.28
CA PHE A 208 13.37 -7.58 3.63
C PHE A 208 14.57 -8.06 4.45
N ARG A 209 14.37 -8.92 5.48
CA ARG A 209 15.40 -9.47 6.35
C ARG A 209 16.20 -8.42 7.14
N LEU A 210 15.67 -7.22 7.29
CA LEU A 210 16.35 -6.09 7.95
C LEU A 210 16.54 -6.33 9.45
N ASN A 211 15.72 -7.17 10.08
CA ASN A 211 15.85 -7.61 11.46
C ASN A 211 17.16 -8.36 11.75
N GLU A 212 17.89 -8.80 10.73
CA GLU A 212 19.23 -9.39 10.89
C GLU A 212 20.29 -8.31 11.16
N LEU A 213 20.11 -7.11 10.64
CA LEU A 213 21.10 -6.03 10.61
C LEU A 213 20.74 -4.86 11.53
N LEU A 214 19.46 -4.46 11.58
CA LEU A 214 18.98 -3.35 12.37
C LEU A 214 18.64 -3.84 13.79
N LYS A 215 19.14 -3.12 14.80
CA LYS A 215 19.07 -3.54 16.22
C LYS A 215 18.40 -2.50 17.12
N GLY A 216 18.29 -1.27 16.64
CA GLY A 216 17.61 -0.18 17.32
C GLY A 216 16.36 0.23 16.54
N HIS A 217 15.25 0.35 17.24
CA HIS A 217 13.96 0.68 16.65
C HIS A 217 13.30 1.77 17.49
N LEU A 218 13.02 2.92 16.85
CA LEU A 218 12.34 4.04 17.46
C LEU A 218 10.95 4.20 16.86
N GLU A 219 9.95 3.91 17.66
CA GLU A 219 8.54 4.16 17.31
C GLU A 219 8.20 5.62 17.59
N VAL A 220 7.59 6.27 16.61
CA VAL A 220 7.09 7.63 16.76
C VAL A 220 5.58 7.59 17.04
N PRO A 221 5.08 8.24 18.08
CA PRO A 221 3.64 8.28 18.35
C PRO A 221 2.88 8.75 17.12
N ARG A 222 1.88 7.98 16.68
CA ARG A 222 1.09 8.16 15.46
C ARG A 222 1.88 7.98 14.14
N GLY A 223 3.16 7.59 14.20
CA GLY A 223 4.03 7.34 13.04
C GLY A 223 4.63 8.59 12.40
N LEU A 224 5.75 8.44 11.73
CA LEU A 224 6.31 9.48 10.83
C LEU A 224 5.57 9.57 9.49
N GLY A 225 4.30 9.15 9.41
CA GLY A 225 3.54 8.88 8.22
C GLY A 225 3.44 7.39 7.97
N ALA A 226 2.85 7.01 6.84
CA ALA A 226 2.69 5.62 6.45
C ALA A 226 2.68 5.52 4.91
N PRO A 227 3.15 4.41 4.30
CA PRO A 227 3.05 4.25 2.85
C PRO A 227 1.62 3.93 2.44
N SER A 228 1.19 4.43 1.29
CA SER A 228 0.02 3.92 0.60
C SER A 228 0.43 2.90 -0.46
N PHE A 229 -0.46 1.97 -0.73
CA PHE A 229 -0.33 0.95 -1.75
C PHE A 229 -1.58 0.89 -2.61
N VAL A 230 -1.43 0.40 -3.84
CA VAL A 230 -2.57 0.18 -4.73
C VAL A 230 -2.48 -1.17 -5.43
N ILE A 231 -3.64 -1.78 -5.68
CA ILE A 231 -3.79 -2.78 -6.72
C ILE A 231 -4.54 -2.12 -7.87
N VAL A 232 -3.94 -2.19 -9.06
CA VAL A 232 -4.52 -1.65 -10.29
C VAL A 232 -4.67 -2.75 -11.34
N ALA A 233 -5.67 -2.59 -12.19
CA ALA A 233 -5.84 -3.40 -13.39
C ALA A 233 -5.54 -2.56 -14.63
N SER A 234 -4.96 -3.17 -15.67
CA SER A 234 -4.94 -2.54 -16.97
C SER A 234 -6.37 -2.32 -17.45
N GLN A 235 -6.66 -1.16 -18.04
CA GLN A 235 -8.02 -0.85 -18.50
C GLN A 235 -8.53 -1.93 -19.47
N LYS A 236 -7.67 -2.38 -20.40
CA LYS A 236 -7.99 -3.43 -21.34
C LYS A 236 -8.37 -4.75 -20.68
N ALA A 237 -7.59 -5.20 -19.67
CA ALA A 237 -7.88 -6.45 -18.97
C ALA A 237 -9.19 -6.36 -18.21
N PHE A 238 -9.44 -5.23 -17.55
CA PHE A 238 -10.70 -4.98 -16.85
C PHE A 238 -11.90 -4.98 -17.82
N ASP A 239 -11.78 -4.31 -18.96
CA ASP A 239 -12.87 -4.20 -19.95
C ASP A 239 -13.21 -5.53 -20.61
N ASN A 240 -12.24 -6.44 -20.73
CA ASN A 240 -12.40 -7.79 -21.28
C ASN A 240 -13.04 -8.79 -20.32
N LEU A 241 -13.24 -8.45 -19.06
CA LEU A 241 -13.98 -9.31 -18.13
C LEU A 241 -15.47 -9.34 -18.49
N THR A 242 -16.13 -10.47 -18.24
CA THR A 242 -17.59 -10.53 -18.28
C THR A 242 -18.17 -9.60 -17.21
N ALA A 243 -19.46 -9.24 -17.36
CA ALA A 243 -20.13 -8.38 -16.40
C ALA A 243 -20.14 -8.98 -14.99
N GLU A 244 -20.34 -10.31 -14.91
CA GLU A 244 -20.32 -11.08 -13.66
C GLU A 244 -18.94 -11.04 -13.00
N ASN A 245 -17.87 -11.26 -13.79
CA ASN A 245 -16.52 -11.27 -13.29
C ASN A 245 -16.03 -9.85 -12.93
N LYS A 246 -16.45 -8.80 -13.65
CA LYS A 246 -16.25 -7.40 -13.21
C LYS A 246 -16.89 -7.14 -11.85
N SER A 247 -18.15 -7.58 -11.68
CA SER A 247 -18.89 -7.45 -10.41
C SER A 247 -18.17 -8.19 -9.28
N ALA A 248 -17.75 -9.43 -9.51
CA ALA A 248 -17.03 -10.25 -8.53
C ALA A 248 -15.69 -9.61 -8.13
N LEU A 249 -14.89 -9.13 -9.11
CA LEU A 249 -13.63 -8.45 -8.86
C LEU A 249 -13.84 -7.17 -8.04
N MET A 250 -14.82 -6.35 -8.39
CA MET A 250 -15.12 -5.13 -7.65
C MET A 250 -15.68 -5.37 -6.26
N LYS A 251 -16.47 -6.46 -6.05
CA LYS A 251 -16.97 -6.87 -4.74
C LYS A 251 -15.83 -7.29 -3.79
N ALA A 252 -14.81 -7.98 -4.32
CA ALA A 252 -13.63 -8.39 -3.56
C ALA A 252 -12.60 -7.24 -3.38
N SER A 253 -12.77 -6.15 -4.11
CA SER A 253 -11.90 -4.96 -4.13
C SER A 253 -12.51 -3.82 -3.32
N GLY A 254 -12.17 -2.59 -3.64
CA GLY A 254 -12.74 -1.41 -3.02
C GLY A 254 -12.51 -1.38 -1.51
N GLU A 255 -13.56 -0.99 -0.76
CA GLU A 255 -13.50 -0.92 0.71
C GLU A 255 -13.26 -2.28 1.37
N ALA A 256 -13.89 -3.34 0.85
CA ALA A 256 -13.71 -4.69 1.38
C ALA A 256 -12.25 -5.15 1.22
N GLY A 257 -11.67 -4.94 0.04
CA GLY A 257 -10.26 -5.20 -0.23
C GLY A 257 -9.34 -4.34 0.63
N ALA A 258 -9.62 -3.04 0.76
CA ALA A 258 -8.84 -2.13 1.61
C ALA A 258 -8.83 -2.58 3.07
N SER A 259 -9.98 -3.00 3.60
CA SER A 259 -10.11 -3.54 4.96
C SER A 259 -9.32 -4.83 5.14
N LEU A 260 -9.42 -5.77 4.19
CA LEU A 260 -8.69 -7.04 4.24
C LEU A 260 -7.18 -6.81 4.22
N LEU A 261 -6.69 -5.99 3.28
CA LEU A 261 -5.27 -5.71 3.12
C LEU A 261 -4.73 -4.90 4.30
N GLY A 262 -5.47 -3.91 4.79
CA GLY A 262 -5.08 -3.11 5.96
C GLY A 262 -4.95 -3.95 7.24
N LYS A 263 -5.88 -4.88 7.47
CA LYS A 263 -5.80 -5.84 8.60
C LYS A 263 -4.59 -6.77 8.48
N ALA A 264 -4.32 -7.26 7.27
CA ALA A 264 -3.15 -8.12 7.02
C ALA A 264 -1.84 -7.37 7.27
N TRP A 265 -1.78 -6.09 6.87
CA TRP A 265 -0.62 -5.23 7.14
C TRP A 265 -0.43 -4.96 8.63
N HIS A 266 -1.50 -4.61 9.35
CA HIS A 266 -1.43 -4.44 10.80
C HIS A 266 -0.89 -5.69 11.50
N ALA A 267 -1.43 -6.85 11.14
CA ALA A 267 -0.95 -8.11 11.71
C ALA A 267 0.53 -8.41 11.35
N ALA A 268 0.99 -7.97 10.17
CA ALA A 268 2.39 -8.13 9.78
C ALA A 268 3.32 -7.17 10.56
N ASP A 269 2.87 -5.93 10.82
CA ASP A 269 3.60 -4.98 11.67
C ASP A 269 3.77 -5.52 13.10
N GLU A 270 2.68 -6.01 13.71
CA GLU A 270 2.75 -6.60 15.04
C GLU A 270 3.73 -7.77 15.08
N ARG A 271 3.68 -8.67 14.08
CA ARG A 271 4.68 -9.77 13.99
C ARG A 271 6.11 -9.27 13.86
N GLY A 272 6.34 -8.23 13.04
CA GLY A 272 7.69 -7.65 12.87
C GLY A 272 8.22 -7.02 14.16
N ARG A 273 7.35 -6.34 14.90
CA ARG A 273 7.65 -5.75 16.20
C ARG A 273 7.95 -6.81 17.26
N ASP A 274 7.14 -7.86 17.32
CA ASP A 274 7.32 -8.96 18.27
C ASP A 274 8.58 -9.76 17.97
N ASP A 275 8.93 -10.00 16.70
CA ASP A 275 10.17 -10.64 16.29
C ASP A 275 11.39 -9.86 16.80
N ALA A 276 11.38 -8.52 16.67
CA ALA A 276 12.45 -7.67 17.18
C ALA A 276 12.61 -7.81 18.71
N LYS A 277 11.50 -7.80 19.46
CA LYS A 277 11.51 -7.99 20.92
C LYS A 277 12.02 -9.37 21.32
N GLN A 278 11.56 -10.43 20.64
CA GLN A 278 12.00 -11.81 20.89
C GLN A 278 13.50 -12.00 20.63
N LYS A 279 14.06 -11.26 19.69
CA LYS A 279 15.49 -11.22 19.39
C LYS A 279 16.30 -10.34 20.34
N GLY A 280 15.67 -9.75 21.36
CA GLY A 280 16.32 -8.86 22.32
C GLY A 280 16.81 -7.54 21.72
N GLN A 281 16.21 -7.11 20.60
CA GLN A 281 16.53 -5.85 19.98
C GLN A 281 15.90 -4.68 20.77
N THR A 282 16.50 -3.51 20.69
CA THR A 282 16.00 -2.33 21.40
C THR A 282 14.78 -1.76 20.67
N VAL A 283 13.64 -1.79 21.33
CA VAL A 283 12.38 -1.18 20.83
C VAL A 283 11.98 -0.07 21.80
N GLU A 284 12.08 1.16 21.35
CA GLU A 284 11.78 2.36 22.15
C GLU A 284 10.64 3.14 21.49
N THR A 285 9.82 3.78 22.30
CA THR A 285 8.86 4.77 21.83
C THR A 285 9.43 6.16 22.13
N LEU A 286 9.36 7.06 21.17
CA LEU A 286 9.83 8.45 21.31
C LEU A 286 9.18 9.10 22.53
N ALA A 287 10.02 9.58 23.45
CA ALA A 287 9.54 10.21 24.67
C ALA A 287 8.64 11.43 24.39
N PRO A 288 7.61 11.70 25.21
CA PRO A 288 6.69 12.82 24.96
C PRO A 288 7.38 14.16 24.77
N ALA A 289 8.41 14.48 25.56
CA ALA A 289 9.16 15.72 25.45
C ALA A 289 9.95 15.84 24.12
N GLU A 290 10.46 14.71 23.59
CA GLU A 290 11.09 14.68 22.28
C GLU A 290 10.05 14.79 21.17
N PHE A 291 8.91 14.11 21.30
CA PHE A 291 7.83 14.18 20.33
C PHE A 291 7.33 15.62 20.12
N GLU A 292 7.22 16.42 21.18
CA GLU A 292 6.86 17.83 21.06
C GLU A 292 7.87 18.65 20.25
N LYS A 293 9.15 18.29 20.25
CA LYS A 293 10.18 18.92 19.42
C LYS A 293 10.05 18.53 17.95
N TRP A 294 9.58 17.32 17.65
CA TRP A 294 9.47 16.80 16.29
C TRP A 294 8.27 17.35 15.54
N LYS A 295 7.15 17.56 16.22
CA LYS A 295 5.92 18.06 15.58
C LYS A 295 6.12 19.31 14.71
N PRO A 296 6.73 20.41 15.22
CA PRO A 296 6.92 21.61 14.39
C PRO A 296 7.86 21.40 13.22
N LEU A 297 8.79 20.43 13.30
CA LEU A 297 9.69 20.11 12.19
C LEU A 297 8.97 19.33 11.08
N LEU A 298 7.96 18.54 11.43
CA LEU A 298 7.17 17.75 10.48
C LEU A 298 6.03 18.56 9.85
N GLN A 299 5.58 19.66 10.47
CA GLN A 299 4.49 20.49 9.97
C GLN A 299 4.70 20.99 8.53
N PRO A 300 5.91 21.45 8.12
CA PRO A 300 6.15 21.86 6.74
C PRO A 300 5.87 20.78 5.69
N VAL A 301 6.04 19.50 6.01
CA VAL A 301 5.71 18.39 5.10
C VAL A 301 4.21 18.38 4.79
N THR A 302 3.38 18.61 5.80
CA THR A 302 1.92 18.72 5.64
C THR A 302 1.54 19.99 4.87
N ASP A 303 2.14 21.13 5.21
CA ASP A 303 1.86 22.41 4.55
C ASP A 303 2.27 22.40 3.06
N ASP A 304 3.35 21.72 2.72
CA ASP A 304 3.80 21.57 1.33
C ASP A 304 2.84 20.70 0.53
N TRP A 305 2.29 19.63 1.12
CA TRP A 305 1.24 18.85 0.47
C TRP A 305 -0.02 19.69 0.24
N VAL A 306 -0.48 20.45 1.23
CA VAL A 306 -1.63 21.35 1.09
C VAL A 306 -1.44 22.32 -0.06
N LYS A 307 -0.31 23.02 -0.10
CA LYS A 307 0.04 23.94 -1.20
C LYS A 307 0.05 23.25 -2.57
N LYS A 308 0.62 22.05 -2.64
CA LYS A 308 0.70 21.26 -3.89
C LYS A 308 -0.68 20.90 -4.43
N VAL A 309 -1.59 20.53 -3.53
CA VAL A 309 -2.97 20.17 -3.85
C VAL A 309 -3.78 21.43 -4.26
N GLU A 310 -3.56 22.56 -3.58
CA GLU A 310 -4.17 23.85 -3.93
C GLU A 310 -3.73 24.34 -5.32
N GLN A 311 -2.47 24.15 -5.71
CA GLN A 311 -1.98 24.45 -7.06
C GLN A 311 -2.66 23.63 -8.16
N LYS A 312 -3.25 22.49 -7.80
CA LYS A 312 -4.05 21.64 -8.70
C LYS A 312 -5.56 21.98 -8.69
N GLY A 313 -5.95 23.04 -7.96
CA GLY A 313 -7.32 23.52 -7.92
C GLY A 313 -8.22 22.84 -6.89
N TYR A 314 -7.65 22.15 -5.90
CA TYR A 314 -8.40 21.53 -4.82
C TYR A 314 -8.22 22.31 -3.51
N ASP A 315 -9.19 22.25 -2.62
CA ASP A 315 -9.05 22.76 -1.25
C ASP A 315 -8.27 21.74 -0.40
N GLY A 316 -6.95 21.90 -0.33
CA GLY A 316 -6.05 20.99 0.36
C GLY A 316 -6.31 20.91 1.86
N ARG A 317 -6.64 22.06 2.50
CA ARG A 317 -6.96 22.09 3.93
C ARG A 317 -8.25 21.35 4.25
N LYS A 318 -9.27 21.54 3.42
CA LYS A 318 -10.53 20.82 3.58
C LYS A 318 -10.35 19.33 3.36
N LEU A 319 -9.64 18.92 2.32
CA LEU A 319 -9.37 17.49 2.06
C LEU A 319 -8.64 16.83 3.23
N LEU A 320 -7.65 17.50 3.81
CA LEU A 320 -6.92 16.98 4.96
C LEU A 320 -7.82 16.92 6.20
N GLY A 321 -8.56 17.98 6.50
CA GLY A 321 -9.47 18.01 7.64
C GLY A 321 -10.58 16.95 7.56
N ASP A 322 -11.12 16.71 6.36
CA ASP A 322 -12.09 15.64 6.12
C ASP A 322 -11.46 14.25 6.42
N LEU A 323 -10.23 14.01 5.96
CA LEU A 323 -9.53 12.75 6.20
C LEU A 323 -9.22 12.54 7.68
N GLU A 324 -8.71 13.58 8.37
CA GLU A 324 -8.43 13.54 9.81
C GLU A 324 -9.69 13.23 10.64
N ALA A 325 -10.80 13.89 10.30
CA ALA A 325 -12.09 13.66 10.95
C ALA A 325 -12.58 12.22 10.73
N MET A 326 -12.46 11.69 9.51
CA MET A 326 -12.85 10.32 9.19
C MET A 326 -11.99 9.29 9.93
N ILE A 327 -10.66 9.48 9.99
CA ILE A 327 -9.76 8.60 10.74
C ILE A 327 -10.10 8.64 12.23
N LYS A 328 -10.28 9.83 12.79
CA LYS A 328 -10.67 10.00 14.21
C LYS A 328 -11.97 9.27 14.53
N ALA A 329 -12.99 9.40 13.69
CA ALA A 329 -14.27 8.72 13.86
C ALA A 329 -14.18 7.20 13.79
N ALA A 330 -13.24 6.66 13.00
CA ALA A 330 -13.02 5.23 12.88
C ALA A 330 -12.11 4.63 13.97
N SER A 331 -11.41 5.48 14.74
CA SER A 331 -10.46 5.06 15.80
C SER A 331 -11.08 5.08 17.20
N GLY A 332 -12.24 5.68 17.38
CA GLY A 332 -13.00 5.74 18.64
C GLY A 332 -14.07 4.71 18.67
#